data_5a0f204116d2982facbce899d0494e16
#
_entry.id   5a0f204116d2982facbce899d0494e16
#
_cell.length_a   1.000
_cell.length_b   1.000
_cell.length_c   1.000
_cell.angle_alpha   90.00
_cell.angle_beta   90.00
_cell.angle_gamma   90.00
#
_symmetry.space_group_name_H-M   'P 1'
#
loop_
_entity.id
_entity.type
_entity.pdbx_description
1 polymer ?
#
loop_
_entity_poly.entity_id
_entity_poly.type
_entity_poly.pdbx_seq_one_letter_code
_entity_poly.pdbx_strand_id
1 'polypeptide(L)'
;MSQIQRLHVAARYSEAAVHNGVVYLAGMVPECAEGDIRSQTADVLHQIDQRLLEAGSDKTRLLRVQIYLTDIRDIAAMNEVWDAWVVAGSAPPRATVQAALADPFWRIEVVVTAAQA
;
A
#
# COMPACT_ATOMS: atom_id res chain seq x y z
N MET A 1 26.82 -1.35 -12.02
CA MET A 1 26.50 -1.38 -10.59
C MET A 1 25.08 -0.87 -10.36
N SER A 2 24.35 -1.59 -9.56
CA SER A 2 22.99 -1.20 -9.20
C SER A 2 23.04 -0.17 -8.07
N GLN A 3 22.33 0.93 -8.26
CA GLN A 3 22.16 1.93 -7.21
C GLN A 3 20.76 1.83 -6.63
N ILE A 4 20.65 2.10 -5.35
CA ILE A 4 19.34 2.19 -4.70
C ILE A 4 18.89 3.65 -4.76
N GLN A 5 17.75 3.88 -5.39
CA GLN A 5 17.08 5.17 -5.39
C GLN A 5 16.07 5.19 -4.25
N ARG A 6 16.10 6.24 -3.45
CA ARG A 6 15.12 6.39 -2.36
C ARG A 6 14.32 7.66 -2.57
N LEU A 7 13.02 7.60 -2.28
CA LEU A 7 12.09 8.72 -2.43
C LEU A 7 11.58 9.15 -1.06
N HIS A 8 11.48 10.45 -0.85
CA HIS A 8 10.99 11.03 0.40
C HIS A 8 11.72 10.48 1.62
N VAL A 9 13.04 10.63 1.62
CA VAL A 9 13.89 10.12 2.71
C VAL A 9 13.65 10.93 3.98
N ALA A 10 13.33 10.24 5.07
CA ALA A 10 13.20 10.82 6.40
C ALA A 10 14.24 10.19 7.34
N ALA A 11 14.22 10.59 8.62
CA ALA A 11 15.23 10.11 9.57
C ALA A 11 15.15 8.61 9.85
N ARG A 12 13.93 8.02 9.81
CA ARG A 12 13.72 6.62 10.16
C ARG A 12 13.39 5.74 8.99
N TYR A 13 12.83 6.29 7.91
CA TYR A 13 12.42 5.51 6.75
C TYR A 13 12.31 6.40 5.51
N SER A 14 12.21 5.77 4.37
CA SER A 14 11.87 6.41 3.10
C SER A 14 10.48 5.95 2.66
N GLU A 15 9.76 6.76 1.91
CA GLU A 15 8.44 6.37 1.38
C GLU A 15 8.57 5.27 0.33
N ALA A 16 9.67 5.24 -0.39
CA ALA A 16 9.92 4.22 -1.39
C ALA A 16 11.42 3.99 -1.58
N ALA A 17 11.76 2.79 -2.02
CA ALA A 17 13.08 2.48 -2.57
C ALA A 17 12.92 1.75 -3.90
N VAL A 18 13.77 2.08 -4.86
CA VAL A 18 13.79 1.44 -6.18
C VAL A 18 15.15 0.82 -6.40
N HIS A 19 15.14 -0.44 -6.79
CA HIS A 19 16.37 -1.19 -7.07
C HIS A 19 16.11 -2.26 -8.13
N ASN A 20 16.92 -2.26 -9.18
CA ASN A 20 16.81 -3.25 -10.26
C ASN A 20 15.41 -3.37 -10.84
N GLY A 21 14.73 -2.25 -11.06
CA GLY A 21 13.39 -2.24 -11.65
C GLY A 21 12.27 -2.64 -10.69
N VAL A 22 12.56 -2.77 -9.40
CA VAL A 22 11.55 -3.11 -8.39
C VAL A 22 11.34 -1.93 -7.45
N VAL A 23 10.09 -1.61 -7.19
CA VAL A 23 9.66 -0.54 -6.29
C VAL A 23 9.19 -1.17 -4.99
N TYR A 24 9.77 -0.74 -3.88
CA TYR A 24 9.38 -1.15 -2.53
C TYR A 24 8.80 0.06 -1.82
N LEU A 25 7.51 0.04 -1.53
CA LEU A 25 6.87 1.12 -0.78
C LEU A 25 6.94 0.84 0.72
N ALA A 26 7.02 1.91 1.51
CA ALA A 26 6.80 1.83 2.95
C ALA A 26 5.36 1.41 3.24
N GLY A 27 5.09 0.93 4.43
CA GLY A 27 3.73 0.64 4.87
C GLY A 27 2.88 1.91 4.83
N MET A 28 1.80 1.89 4.03
CA MET A 28 0.91 3.04 3.90
C MET A 28 -0.22 2.93 4.89
N VAL A 29 -0.40 3.99 5.67
CA VAL A 29 -1.46 4.15 6.66
C VAL A 29 -2.31 5.36 6.31
N PRO A 30 -3.56 5.46 6.82
CA PRO A 30 -4.41 6.59 6.47
C PRO A 30 -3.78 7.93 6.86
N GLU A 31 -3.83 8.92 5.98
CA GLU A 31 -3.48 10.30 6.31
C GLU A 31 -4.53 10.90 7.22
N CYS A 32 -5.80 10.57 6.96
CA CYS A 32 -6.92 10.94 7.81
C CYS A 32 -7.36 9.72 8.61
N ALA A 33 -7.05 9.69 9.91
CA ALA A 33 -7.38 8.58 10.80
C ALA A 33 -8.86 8.55 11.21
N GLU A 34 -9.63 9.53 10.82
CA GLU A 34 -11.07 9.54 11.02
C GLU A 34 -11.77 8.69 9.96
N GLY A 35 -12.95 8.21 10.29
CA GLY A 35 -13.75 7.45 9.35
C GLY A 35 -13.66 5.94 9.56
N ASP A 36 -14.41 5.24 8.74
CA ASP A 36 -14.53 3.79 8.79
C ASP A 36 -13.47 3.08 7.94
N ILE A 37 -13.54 1.76 7.90
CA ILE A 37 -12.57 0.96 7.13
C ILE A 37 -12.65 1.28 5.63
N ARG A 38 -13.83 1.59 5.08
CA ARG A 38 -13.96 1.91 3.67
C ARG A 38 -13.24 3.19 3.31
N SER A 39 -13.45 4.26 4.08
CA SER A 39 -12.78 5.55 3.84
C SER A 39 -11.28 5.46 4.07
N GLN A 40 -10.83 4.74 5.09
CA GLN A 40 -9.40 4.54 5.35
C GLN A 40 -8.73 3.71 4.25
N THR A 41 -9.40 2.68 3.75
CA THR A 41 -8.89 1.88 2.64
C THR A 41 -8.74 2.73 1.37
N ALA A 42 -9.76 3.52 1.04
CA ALA A 42 -9.69 4.41 -0.13
C ALA A 42 -8.54 5.42 -0.02
N ASP A 43 -8.34 6.00 1.17
CA ASP A 43 -7.23 6.90 1.47
C ASP A 43 -5.87 6.23 1.20
N VAL A 44 -5.66 5.06 1.78
CA VAL A 44 -4.41 4.32 1.64
C VAL A 44 -4.14 3.93 0.18
N LEU A 45 -5.15 3.44 -0.53
CA LEU A 45 -4.99 3.05 -1.94
C LEU A 45 -4.69 4.26 -2.82
N HIS A 46 -5.27 5.42 -2.52
CA HIS A 46 -4.95 6.66 -3.23
C HIS A 46 -3.48 7.07 -3.02
N GLN A 47 -2.97 6.98 -1.80
CA GLN A 47 -1.57 7.24 -1.51
C GLN A 47 -0.65 6.28 -2.28
N ILE A 48 -1.02 5.00 -2.34
CA ILE A 48 -0.26 3.99 -3.09
C ILE A 48 -0.19 4.37 -4.57
N ASP A 49 -1.32 4.76 -5.17
CA ASP A 49 -1.33 5.22 -6.57
C ASP A 49 -0.33 6.35 -6.80
N GLN A 50 -0.29 7.33 -5.91
CA GLN A 50 0.61 8.47 -6.01
C GLN A 50 2.08 8.05 -5.89
N ARG A 51 2.40 7.21 -4.92
CA ARG A 51 3.79 6.75 -4.71
C ARG A 51 4.29 5.88 -5.84
N LEU A 52 3.43 5.00 -6.36
CA LEU A 52 3.79 4.18 -7.52
C LEU A 52 4.11 5.05 -8.74
N LEU A 53 3.28 6.06 -9.00
CA LEU A 53 3.49 6.97 -10.11
C LEU A 53 4.82 7.71 -9.98
N GLU A 54 5.14 8.23 -8.80
CA GLU A 54 6.42 8.91 -8.53
C GLU A 54 7.61 7.97 -8.77
N ALA A 55 7.46 6.68 -8.48
CA ALA A 55 8.51 5.68 -8.60
C ALA A 55 8.60 5.06 -10.00
N GLY A 56 7.78 5.51 -10.95
CA GLY A 56 7.79 4.99 -12.31
C GLY A 56 7.04 3.69 -12.49
N SER A 57 6.01 3.46 -11.68
CA SER A 57 5.15 2.28 -11.75
C SER A 57 3.67 2.68 -11.72
N ASP A 58 2.79 1.71 -11.65
CA ASP A 58 1.35 1.90 -11.49
C ASP A 58 0.72 0.60 -10.96
N LYS A 59 -0.57 0.65 -10.66
CA LYS A 59 -1.27 -0.48 -10.04
C LYS A 59 -1.49 -1.69 -10.96
N THR A 60 -1.16 -1.60 -12.23
CA THR A 60 -1.17 -2.77 -13.13
C THR A 60 0.09 -3.61 -12.98
N ARG A 61 1.07 -3.13 -12.24
CA ARG A 61 2.40 -3.72 -12.14
C ARG A 61 2.74 -4.19 -10.72
N LEU A 62 1.73 -4.45 -9.91
CA LEU A 62 1.90 -4.91 -8.54
C LEU A 62 2.46 -6.34 -8.51
N LEU A 63 3.47 -6.55 -7.69
CA LEU A 63 4.12 -7.86 -7.52
C LEU A 63 3.68 -8.55 -6.23
N ARG A 64 3.39 -7.79 -5.20
CA ARG A 64 2.96 -8.30 -3.91
C ARG A 64 2.28 -7.20 -3.10
N VAL A 65 1.22 -7.56 -2.39
CA VAL A 65 0.54 -6.68 -1.44
C VAL A 65 0.33 -7.43 -0.13
N GLN A 66 0.77 -6.83 0.97
CA GLN A 66 0.48 -7.29 2.32
C GLN A 66 -0.45 -6.29 2.98
N ILE A 67 -1.59 -6.76 3.46
CA ILE A 67 -2.58 -5.94 4.16
C ILE A 67 -2.64 -6.36 5.62
N TYR A 68 -2.59 -5.37 6.51
CA TYR A 68 -2.81 -5.52 7.95
C TYR A 68 -4.09 -4.82 8.33
N LEU A 69 -5.01 -5.55 8.98
CA LEU A 69 -6.26 -4.99 9.53
C LEU A 69 -6.21 -5.10 11.05
N THR A 70 -6.61 -4.04 11.75
CA THR A 70 -6.70 -4.10 13.21
C THR A 70 -7.86 -4.98 13.68
N ASP A 71 -8.86 -5.19 12.82
CA ASP A 71 -9.98 -6.08 13.05
C ASP A 71 -10.23 -6.89 11.76
N ILE A 72 -9.97 -8.19 11.81
CA ILE A 72 -10.13 -9.04 10.62
C ILE A 72 -11.59 -9.11 10.14
N ARG A 73 -12.55 -8.76 10.98
CA ARG A 73 -13.96 -8.69 10.57
C ARG A 73 -14.23 -7.59 9.55
N ASP A 74 -13.29 -6.65 9.37
CA ASP A 74 -13.38 -5.60 8.37
C ASP A 74 -13.01 -6.07 6.95
N ILE A 75 -12.64 -7.34 6.77
CA ILE A 75 -12.11 -7.81 5.49
C ILE A 75 -13.14 -7.67 4.34
N ALA A 76 -14.40 -7.93 4.58
CA ALA A 76 -15.44 -7.81 3.55
C ALA A 76 -15.62 -6.36 3.08
N ALA A 77 -15.66 -5.42 4.02
CA ALA A 77 -15.78 -3.99 3.71
C ALA A 77 -14.53 -3.45 3.02
N MET A 78 -13.34 -3.87 3.47
CA MET A 78 -12.09 -3.52 2.81
C MET A 78 -12.06 -4.06 1.38
N ASN A 79 -12.48 -5.30 1.17
CA ASN A 79 -12.52 -5.91 -0.16
C ASN A 79 -13.44 -5.18 -1.13
N GLU A 80 -14.53 -4.57 -0.67
CA GLU A 80 -15.39 -3.76 -1.55
C GLU A 80 -14.61 -2.62 -2.19
N VAL A 81 -13.79 -1.93 -1.41
CA VAL A 81 -12.96 -0.82 -1.92
C VAL A 81 -11.82 -1.35 -2.77
N TRP A 82 -11.18 -2.43 -2.33
CA TRP A 82 -10.11 -3.10 -3.08
C TRP A 82 -10.60 -3.55 -4.47
N ASP A 83 -11.75 -4.18 -4.54
CA ASP A 83 -12.31 -4.71 -5.80
C ASP A 83 -12.58 -3.61 -6.82
N ALA A 84 -12.96 -2.42 -6.36
CA ALA A 84 -13.17 -1.25 -7.21
C ALA A 84 -11.84 -0.62 -7.66
N TRP A 85 -10.75 -0.84 -6.93
CA TRP A 85 -9.45 -0.24 -7.19
C TRP A 85 -8.55 -1.14 -8.04
N VAL A 86 -8.53 -2.44 -7.76
CA VAL A 86 -7.65 -3.39 -8.45
C VAL A 86 -8.03 -3.50 -9.92
N VAL A 87 -7.02 -3.62 -10.78
CA VAL A 87 -7.26 -3.75 -12.23
C VAL A 87 -7.57 -5.20 -12.56
N ALA A 88 -8.71 -5.43 -13.22
CA ALA A 88 -9.11 -6.78 -13.65
C ALA A 88 -8.01 -7.42 -14.51
N GLY A 89 -7.65 -8.65 -14.18
CA GLY A 89 -6.56 -9.37 -14.87
C GLY A 89 -5.16 -9.05 -14.34
N SER A 90 -5.03 -8.05 -13.45
CA SER A 90 -3.73 -7.64 -12.89
C SER A 90 -3.70 -7.67 -11.37
N ALA A 91 -4.60 -8.42 -10.75
CA ALA A 91 -4.62 -8.55 -9.29
C ALA A 91 -3.31 -9.18 -8.78
N PRO A 92 -2.65 -8.57 -7.79
CA PRO A 92 -1.39 -9.10 -7.27
C PRO A 92 -1.59 -10.27 -6.31
N PRO A 93 -0.55 -11.06 -6.07
CA PRO A 93 -0.52 -11.93 -4.88
C PRO A 93 -0.74 -11.07 -3.64
N ARG A 94 -1.66 -11.50 -2.77
CA ARG A 94 -2.06 -10.69 -1.60
C ARG A 94 -2.22 -11.58 -0.37
N ALA A 95 -1.80 -11.08 0.78
CA ALA A 95 -2.13 -11.66 2.08
C ALA A 95 -2.76 -10.58 2.96
N THR A 96 -3.74 -10.97 3.77
CA THR A 96 -4.42 -10.08 4.70
C THR A 96 -4.42 -10.75 6.08
N VAL A 97 -3.87 -10.06 7.08
CA VAL A 97 -3.80 -10.55 8.45
C VAL A 97 -4.26 -9.49 9.44
N GLN A 98 -4.63 -9.94 10.64
CA GLN A 98 -4.93 -9.02 11.73
C GLN A 98 -3.65 -8.68 12.48
N ALA A 99 -3.47 -7.41 12.79
CA ALA A 99 -2.32 -6.93 13.56
C ALA A 99 -2.66 -5.63 14.27
N ALA A 100 -2.02 -5.39 15.41
CA ALA A 100 -2.06 -4.08 16.03
C ALA A 100 -1.19 -3.11 15.21
N LEU A 101 -1.64 -1.87 15.07
CA LEU A 101 -0.90 -0.83 14.37
C LEU A 101 -0.41 0.22 15.37
N ALA A 102 0.52 1.08 14.93
CA ALA A 102 1.17 2.03 15.83
C ALA A 102 0.22 3.10 16.36
N ASP A 103 -0.75 3.52 15.54
CA ASP A 103 -1.77 4.50 15.95
C ASP A 103 -3.09 3.75 16.20
N PRO A 104 -3.77 3.98 17.34
CA PRO A 104 -5.00 3.25 17.66
C PRO A 104 -6.18 3.60 16.74
N PHE A 105 -6.11 4.70 15.99
CA PHE A 105 -7.17 5.09 15.06
C PHE A 105 -6.98 4.51 13.66
N TRP A 106 -5.80 3.97 13.34
CA TRP A 106 -5.57 3.30 12.07
C TRP A 106 -6.23 1.92 12.07
N ARG A 107 -7.02 1.65 11.04
CA ARG A 107 -7.69 0.36 10.86
C ARG A 107 -6.99 -0.51 9.84
N ILE A 108 -6.13 0.07 9.01
CA ILE A 108 -5.49 -0.62 7.89
C ILE A 108 -4.07 -0.08 7.66
N GLU A 109 -3.17 -0.99 7.30
CA GLU A 109 -1.87 -0.66 6.73
C GLU A 109 -1.62 -1.56 5.53
N VAL A 110 -1.08 -1.01 4.45
CA VAL A 110 -0.83 -1.76 3.21
C VAL A 110 0.62 -1.58 2.79
N VAL A 111 1.29 -2.70 2.51
CA VAL A 111 2.68 -2.73 2.05
C VAL A 111 2.72 -3.29 0.63
N VAL A 112 3.30 -2.54 -0.30
CA VAL A 112 3.27 -2.84 -1.73
C VAL A 112 4.68 -2.98 -2.30
N THR A 113 4.84 -3.99 -3.15
CA THR A 113 6.00 -4.16 -4.01
C THR A 113 5.50 -4.18 -5.46
N ALA A 114 6.17 -3.46 -6.35
CA ALA A 114 5.74 -3.32 -7.74
C ALA A 114 6.95 -3.33 -8.69
N ALA A 115 6.70 -3.60 -9.96
CA ALA A 115 7.71 -3.49 -11.00
C ALA A 115 7.65 -2.09 -11.62
N GLN A 116 8.80 -1.50 -11.95
CA GLN A 116 8.82 -0.28 -12.76
C GLN A 116 8.35 -0.57 -14.17
N ALA A 117 7.78 0.44 -14.78
CA ALA A 117 7.42 0.39 -16.18
C ALA A 117 8.67 0.43 -17.09
#